data_5b0c795e49ab56772e1a386c7a058abb
#
_entry.id   5b0c795e49ab56772e1a386c7a058abb
#
_cell.length_a   1.000
_cell.length_b   1.000
_cell.length_c   1.000
_cell.angle_alpha   90.00
_cell.angle_beta   90.00
_cell.angle_gamma   90.00
#
_symmetry.space_group_name_H-M   'P 1'
#
loop_
_entity.id
_entity.type
_entity.pdbx_description
1 polymer ?
#
loop_
_entity_poly.entity_id
_entity_poly.type
_entity_poly.pdbx_seq_one_letter_code
_entity_poly.pdbx_strand_id
1 'polypeptide(L)'
;RSFQSDLAIPGDMAAAMRWMHEELSERASKNQNRYDSLKEASDARRETLATRAEAGNGSPMSHAWMAKCVSDIMDDEAVIFNELGAPLPFMDLKGPNRYFNPPHSGGLGWGFPAALGACLADKNRLAIACVGDGSYTFANPLACHMISNSLDLPILVIVLNNGVWNAVRRAALALYPDGQASKMN
;
A
#
# COMPACT_ATOMS: atom_id res chain seq x y z
N ARG A 1 -16.45 -4.24 -17.49
CA ARG A 1 -16.94 -3.76 -18.81
C ARG A 1 -15.91 -2.90 -19.54
N SER A 2 -14.81 -2.54 -18.90
CA SER A 2 -13.76 -1.69 -19.48
C SER A 2 -12.64 -2.46 -20.16
N PHE A 3 -12.58 -3.77 -19.99
CA PHE A 3 -11.55 -4.64 -20.57
C PHE A 3 -12.21 -5.77 -21.35
N GLN A 4 -11.57 -6.13 -22.48
CA GLN A 4 -11.95 -7.34 -23.21
C GLN A 4 -11.50 -8.55 -22.41
N SER A 5 -12.33 -9.59 -22.42
CA SER A 5 -12.07 -10.86 -21.75
C SER A 5 -12.29 -11.99 -22.74
N ASP A 6 -11.35 -12.91 -22.84
CA ASP A 6 -11.49 -14.11 -23.69
C ASP A 6 -12.60 -15.03 -23.17
N LEU A 7 -12.74 -15.08 -21.84
CA LEU A 7 -13.79 -15.84 -21.16
C LEU A 7 -14.24 -15.10 -19.91
N ALA A 8 -15.52 -14.74 -19.86
CA ALA A 8 -16.14 -14.15 -18.69
C ALA A 8 -17.02 -15.19 -18.01
N ILE A 9 -16.75 -15.47 -16.73
CA ILE A 9 -17.50 -16.41 -15.91
C ILE A 9 -18.22 -15.62 -14.80
N PRO A 10 -19.48 -15.23 -14.99
CA PRO A 10 -20.27 -14.60 -13.94
C PRO A 10 -20.75 -15.67 -12.96
N GLY A 11 -20.54 -15.46 -11.65
CA GLY A 11 -20.96 -16.39 -10.62
C GLY A 11 -20.30 -16.11 -9.26
N ASP A 12 -20.52 -17.04 -8.32
CA ASP A 12 -19.84 -17.02 -7.03
C ASP A 12 -18.35 -17.29 -7.21
N MET A 13 -17.53 -16.32 -6.83
CA MET A 13 -16.09 -16.37 -7.05
C MET A 13 -15.42 -17.50 -6.21
N ALA A 14 -15.88 -17.70 -4.98
CA ALA A 14 -15.32 -18.75 -4.12
C ALA A 14 -15.64 -20.15 -4.65
N ALA A 15 -16.85 -20.36 -5.18
CA ALA A 15 -17.22 -21.60 -5.83
C ALA A 15 -16.40 -21.85 -7.10
N ALA A 16 -16.27 -20.82 -7.95
CA ALA A 16 -15.46 -20.91 -9.17
C ALA A 16 -13.99 -21.23 -8.88
N MET A 17 -13.40 -20.60 -7.86
CA MET A 17 -12.02 -20.85 -7.46
C MET A 17 -11.81 -22.28 -6.91
N ARG A 18 -12.74 -22.79 -6.10
CA ARG A 18 -12.69 -24.18 -5.62
C ARG A 18 -12.74 -25.15 -6.78
N TRP A 19 -13.72 -24.97 -7.68
CA TRP A 19 -13.84 -25.83 -8.86
C TRP A 19 -12.59 -25.81 -9.74
N MET A 20 -12.04 -24.62 -10.04
CA MET A 20 -10.79 -24.49 -10.80
C MET A 20 -9.62 -25.17 -10.08
N HIS A 21 -9.55 -25.09 -8.76
CA HIS A 21 -8.50 -25.77 -7.98
C HIS A 21 -8.61 -27.30 -8.12
N GLU A 22 -9.79 -27.86 -8.00
CA GLU A 22 -10.05 -29.30 -8.18
C GLU A 22 -9.64 -29.77 -9.58
N GLU A 23 -10.11 -29.08 -10.62
CA GLU A 23 -9.81 -29.42 -12.02
C GLU A 23 -8.33 -29.26 -12.41
N LEU A 24 -7.62 -28.33 -11.79
CA LEU A 24 -6.22 -28.04 -12.11
C LEU A 24 -5.23 -28.80 -11.23
N SER A 25 -5.65 -29.38 -10.12
CA SER A 25 -4.74 -30.04 -9.16
C SER A 25 -3.96 -31.20 -9.79
N GLU A 26 -4.57 -31.97 -10.69
CA GLU A 26 -3.91 -33.05 -11.43
C GLU A 26 -2.91 -32.54 -12.50
N ARG A 27 -3.01 -31.26 -12.88
CA ARG A 27 -2.15 -30.61 -13.89
C ARG A 27 -0.98 -29.83 -13.26
N ALA A 28 -1.00 -29.63 -11.96
CA ALA A 28 -0.02 -28.79 -11.24
C ALA A 28 1.42 -29.26 -11.44
N SER A 29 1.66 -30.58 -11.47
CA SER A 29 2.99 -31.17 -11.68
C SER A 29 3.60 -30.85 -13.06
N LYS A 30 2.78 -30.51 -14.04
CA LYS A 30 3.24 -30.19 -15.40
C LYS A 30 3.83 -28.80 -15.55
N ASN A 31 3.75 -27.99 -14.51
CA ASN A 31 4.14 -26.58 -14.53
C ASN A 31 5.39 -26.27 -13.67
N GLN A 32 6.17 -27.28 -13.26
CA GLN A 32 7.34 -27.07 -12.38
C GLN A 32 8.34 -26.09 -13.01
N ASN A 33 8.67 -26.23 -14.28
CA ASN A 33 9.60 -25.33 -14.97
C ASN A 33 9.11 -23.87 -14.97
N ARG A 34 7.78 -23.66 -15.07
CA ARG A 34 7.19 -22.33 -14.99
C ARG A 34 7.30 -21.77 -13.57
N TYR A 35 7.05 -22.59 -12.57
CA TYR A 35 7.20 -22.21 -11.16
C TYR A 35 8.65 -21.78 -10.87
N ASP A 36 9.63 -22.61 -11.28
CA ASP A 36 11.04 -22.35 -11.04
C ASP A 36 11.49 -21.03 -11.73
N SER A 37 11.10 -20.83 -12.98
CA SER A 37 11.39 -19.58 -13.71
C SER A 37 10.75 -18.35 -13.07
N LEU A 38 9.50 -18.45 -12.61
CA LEU A 38 8.82 -17.33 -11.92
C LEU A 38 9.44 -17.06 -10.55
N LYS A 39 9.84 -18.10 -9.85
CA LYS A 39 10.53 -17.98 -8.56
C LYS A 39 11.86 -17.26 -8.73
N GLU A 40 12.69 -17.69 -9.67
CA GLU A 40 13.98 -17.04 -10.01
C GLU A 40 13.79 -15.55 -10.33
N ALA A 41 12.83 -15.24 -11.21
CA ALA A 41 12.52 -13.85 -11.56
C ALA A 41 12.02 -13.03 -10.35
N SER A 42 11.24 -13.64 -9.48
CA SER A 42 10.74 -13.01 -8.24
C SER A 42 11.88 -12.72 -7.26
N ASP A 43 12.78 -13.69 -7.07
CA ASP A 43 13.92 -13.56 -6.16
C ASP A 43 14.90 -12.48 -6.66
N ALA A 44 15.23 -12.47 -7.95
CA ALA A 44 16.05 -11.43 -8.58
C ALA A 44 15.42 -10.03 -8.44
N ARG A 45 14.10 -9.94 -8.61
CA ARG A 45 13.37 -8.68 -8.40
C ARG A 45 13.44 -8.21 -6.94
N ARG A 46 13.29 -9.10 -5.97
CA ARG A 46 13.39 -8.78 -4.53
C ARG A 46 14.77 -8.24 -4.19
N GLU A 47 15.83 -8.87 -4.68
CA GLU A 47 17.20 -8.41 -4.49
C GLU A 47 17.43 -7.02 -5.08
N THR A 48 16.95 -6.78 -6.31
CA THR A 48 17.00 -5.46 -6.93
C THR A 48 16.27 -4.40 -6.12
N LEU A 49 15.09 -4.72 -5.60
CA LEU A 49 14.31 -3.79 -4.77
C LEU A 49 14.99 -3.52 -3.43
N ALA A 50 15.57 -4.53 -2.79
CA ALA A 50 16.32 -4.37 -1.54
C ALA A 50 17.54 -3.44 -1.75
N THR A 51 18.34 -3.68 -2.78
CA THR A 51 19.48 -2.82 -3.15
C THR A 51 19.03 -1.38 -3.40
N ARG A 52 17.91 -1.19 -4.11
CA ARG A 52 17.36 0.14 -4.37
C ARG A 52 16.87 0.83 -3.10
N ALA A 53 16.30 0.09 -2.16
CA ALA A 53 15.87 0.64 -0.88
C ALA A 53 17.09 1.11 -0.08
N GLU A 54 18.12 0.28 0.05
CA GLU A 54 19.35 0.62 0.76
C GLU A 54 20.06 1.85 0.17
N ALA A 55 20.09 1.97 -1.15
CA ALA A 55 20.66 3.16 -1.81
C ALA A 55 19.88 4.45 -1.52
N GLY A 56 18.67 4.34 -0.99
CA GLY A 56 17.81 5.46 -0.64
C GLY A 56 17.90 5.97 0.79
N ASN A 57 18.89 5.52 1.59
CA ASN A 57 19.05 5.84 3.01
C ASN A 57 19.64 7.23 3.32
N GLY A 58 19.87 8.05 2.28
CA GLY A 58 20.43 9.39 2.41
C GLY A 58 19.46 10.43 2.98
N SER A 59 19.87 11.70 2.91
CA SER A 59 19.02 12.85 3.29
C SER A 59 18.81 13.75 2.08
N PRO A 60 17.58 13.96 1.61
CA PRO A 60 16.33 13.34 2.11
C PRO A 60 16.28 11.84 1.80
N MET A 61 15.67 11.06 2.71
CA MET A 61 15.50 9.63 2.50
C MET A 61 14.48 9.35 1.38
N SER A 62 14.65 8.23 0.69
CA SER A 62 13.68 7.81 -0.33
C SER A 62 12.45 7.13 0.29
N HIS A 63 11.32 7.15 -0.45
CA HIS A 63 10.13 6.39 -0.07
C HIS A 63 10.39 4.87 -0.01
N ALA A 64 11.34 4.37 -0.81
CA ALA A 64 11.76 2.97 -0.80
C ALA A 64 12.44 2.58 0.52
N TRP A 65 13.38 3.40 0.97
CA TRP A 65 14.07 3.21 2.25
C TRP A 65 13.10 3.29 3.43
N MET A 66 12.24 4.32 3.44
CA MET A 66 11.23 4.47 4.47
C MET A 66 10.29 3.25 4.53
N ALA A 67 9.80 2.75 3.37
CA ALA A 67 8.94 1.57 3.32
C ALA A 67 9.64 0.32 3.86
N LYS A 68 10.93 0.14 3.56
CA LYS A 68 11.75 -0.93 4.14
C LYS A 68 11.83 -0.78 5.66
N CYS A 69 12.18 0.40 6.18
CA CYS A 69 12.26 0.63 7.63
C CYS A 69 10.93 0.38 8.34
N VAL A 70 9.80 0.77 7.73
CA VAL A 70 8.48 0.46 8.27
C VAL A 70 8.23 -1.04 8.27
N SER A 71 8.59 -1.73 7.20
CA SER A 71 8.47 -3.19 7.12
C SER A 71 9.28 -3.90 8.20
N ASP A 72 10.49 -3.41 8.48
CA ASP A 72 11.41 -4.01 9.46
C ASP A 72 10.91 -3.91 10.92
N ILE A 73 10.08 -2.90 11.24
CA ILE A 73 9.47 -2.76 12.58
C ILE A 73 8.12 -3.47 12.73
N MET A 74 7.54 -3.96 11.63
CA MET A 74 6.25 -4.66 11.65
C MET A 74 6.44 -6.11 12.08
N ASP A 75 5.81 -6.49 13.18
CA ASP A 75 5.65 -7.90 13.56
C ASP A 75 4.61 -8.62 12.65
N ASP A 76 4.35 -9.90 12.92
CA ASP A 76 3.43 -10.69 12.11
C ASP A 76 1.94 -10.30 12.27
N GLU A 77 1.59 -9.45 13.22
CA GLU A 77 0.23 -8.97 13.47
C GLU A 77 0.01 -7.50 13.06
N ALA A 78 1.07 -6.71 12.91
CA ALA A 78 0.98 -5.29 12.58
C ALA A 78 0.24 -5.04 11.25
N VAL A 79 -0.42 -3.91 11.12
CA VAL A 79 -1.17 -3.52 9.92
C VAL A 79 -0.83 -2.09 9.51
N ILE A 80 -0.68 -1.87 8.20
CA ILE A 80 -0.42 -0.55 7.65
C ILE A 80 -1.59 -0.06 6.80
N PHE A 81 -2.01 1.18 7.05
CA PHE A 81 -2.96 1.96 6.26
C PHE A 81 -2.17 2.99 5.46
N ASN A 82 -1.95 2.66 4.20
CA ASN A 82 -1.09 3.45 3.32
C ASN A 82 -1.92 4.40 2.47
N GLU A 83 -1.63 5.69 2.56
CA GLU A 83 -2.23 6.71 1.70
C GLU A 83 -1.14 7.60 1.10
N LEU A 84 -0.64 7.20 -0.08
CA LEU A 84 0.45 7.88 -0.78
C LEU A 84 1.79 7.92 -0.02
N GLY A 85 1.99 6.99 0.91
CA GLY A 85 3.18 6.88 1.76
C GLY A 85 4.13 5.78 1.33
N ALA A 86 4.00 4.59 1.94
CA ALA A 86 4.91 3.46 1.76
C ALA A 86 4.60 2.63 0.51
N PRO A 87 5.51 2.54 -0.48
CA PRO A 87 5.29 1.69 -1.64
C PRO A 87 5.47 0.20 -1.29
N LEU A 88 4.40 -0.58 -1.43
CA LEU A 88 4.34 -2.01 -1.13
C LEU A 88 5.49 -2.87 -1.72
N PRO A 89 6.01 -2.62 -2.94
CA PRO A 89 7.10 -3.43 -3.47
C PRO A 89 8.38 -3.47 -2.63
N PHE A 90 8.58 -2.52 -1.72
CA PHE A 90 9.75 -2.42 -0.84
C PHE A 90 9.49 -2.96 0.58
N MET A 91 8.32 -3.58 0.81
CA MET A 91 7.95 -4.16 2.09
C MET A 91 7.95 -5.69 2.00
N ASP A 92 8.41 -6.36 3.06
CA ASP A 92 8.34 -7.82 3.20
C ASP A 92 7.20 -8.17 4.17
N LEU A 93 5.97 -8.16 3.66
CA LEU A 93 4.78 -8.47 4.44
C LEU A 93 4.38 -9.93 4.28
N LYS A 94 4.22 -10.63 5.39
CA LYS A 94 3.81 -12.03 5.44
C LYS A 94 2.34 -12.13 5.86
N GLY A 95 1.58 -12.94 5.16
CA GLY A 95 0.17 -13.17 5.45
C GLY A 95 -0.79 -12.13 4.86
N PRO A 96 -2.10 -12.40 4.92
CA PRO A 96 -3.14 -11.54 4.39
C PRO A 96 -3.49 -10.38 5.34
N ASN A 97 -4.21 -9.39 4.82
CA ASN A 97 -4.79 -8.28 5.60
C ASN A 97 -3.78 -7.48 6.44
N ARG A 98 -2.61 -7.22 5.82
CA ARG A 98 -1.51 -6.48 6.46
C ARG A 98 -1.30 -5.08 5.87
N TYR A 99 -1.79 -4.86 4.65
CA TYR A 99 -1.57 -3.62 3.91
C TYR A 99 -2.87 -3.18 3.24
N PHE A 100 -3.32 -1.99 3.58
CA PHE A 100 -4.53 -1.40 3.06
C PHE A 100 -4.23 -0.07 2.36
N ASN A 101 -4.85 0.11 1.19
CA ASN A 101 -4.86 1.37 0.45
C ASN A 101 -6.26 1.97 0.46
N PRO A 102 -6.40 3.28 0.14
CA PRO A 102 -7.71 3.89 -0.05
C PRO A 102 -8.52 3.13 -1.11
N PRO A 103 -9.82 3.03 -0.95
CA PRO A 103 -10.70 2.50 -2.01
C PRO A 103 -10.63 3.39 -3.26
N HIS A 104 -10.97 2.85 -4.43
CA HIS A 104 -10.86 3.54 -5.72
C HIS A 104 -11.58 4.90 -5.78
N SER A 105 -12.66 5.06 -5.04
CA SER A 105 -13.43 6.31 -4.93
C SER A 105 -13.08 7.11 -3.68
N GLY A 106 -12.06 6.70 -2.93
CA GLY A 106 -11.67 7.32 -1.68
C GLY A 106 -11.05 8.70 -1.88
N GLY A 107 -11.51 9.66 -1.08
CA GLY A 107 -10.87 10.96 -0.95
C GLY A 107 -9.63 10.91 -0.07
N LEU A 108 -8.85 11.98 -0.09
CA LEU A 108 -7.71 12.14 0.82
C LEU A 108 -8.17 12.22 2.29
N GLY A 109 -7.31 11.77 3.21
CA GLY A 109 -7.58 11.80 4.64
C GLY A 109 -8.17 10.50 5.20
N TRP A 110 -8.08 9.41 4.45
CA TRP A 110 -8.57 8.10 4.87
C TRP A 110 -7.61 7.35 5.80
N GLY A 111 -6.29 7.40 5.54
CA GLY A 111 -5.32 6.49 6.16
C GLY A 111 -5.22 6.63 7.68
N PHE A 112 -5.23 7.86 8.20
CA PHE A 112 -5.12 8.10 9.64
C PHE A 112 -6.36 7.62 10.40
N PRO A 113 -7.61 8.03 10.09
CA PRO A 113 -8.78 7.52 10.79
C PRO A 113 -9.00 6.01 10.60
N ALA A 114 -8.58 5.43 9.46
CA ALA A 114 -8.64 3.99 9.25
C ALA A 114 -7.71 3.24 10.22
N ALA A 115 -6.50 3.74 10.45
CA ALA A 115 -5.59 3.16 11.45
C ALA A 115 -6.15 3.27 12.88
N LEU A 116 -6.79 4.38 13.23
CA LEU A 116 -7.49 4.52 14.52
C LEU A 116 -8.61 3.49 14.66
N GLY A 117 -9.40 3.26 13.60
CA GLY A 117 -10.45 2.25 13.60
C GLY A 117 -9.91 0.83 13.79
N ALA A 118 -8.78 0.51 13.17
CA ALA A 118 -8.11 -0.78 13.36
C ALA A 118 -7.60 -0.97 14.80
N CYS A 119 -6.96 0.06 15.35
CA CYS A 119 -6.51 0.03 16.75
C CYS A 119 -7.68 -0.06 17.73
N LEU A 120 -8.81 0.58 17.43
CA LEU A 120 -10.04 0.46 18.26
C LEU A 120 -10.59 -0.97 18.25
N ALA A 121 -10.50 -1.66 17.12
CA ALA A 121 -10.93 -3.06 16.99
C ALA A 121 -10.02 -4.03 17.75
N ASP A 122 -8.72 -3.76 17.77
CA ASP A 122 -7.72 -4.54 18.48
C ASP A 122 -6.56 -3.66 18.94
N LYS A 123 -6.54 -3.31 20.23
CA LYS A 123 -5.52 -2.45 20.85
C LYS A 123 -4.14 -3.12 21.00
N ASN A 124 -4.06 -4.43 20.88
CA ASN A 124 -2.80 -5.17 20.98
C ASN A 124 -2.05 -5.22 19.64
N ARG A 125 -2.72 -4.82 18.56
CA ARG A 125 -2.19 -4.83 17.21
C ARG A 125 -1.55 -3.49 16.88
N LEU A 126 -0.29 -3.49 16.43
CA LEU A 126 0.35 -2.28 15.92
C LEU A 126 -0.37 -1.82 14.63
N ALA A 127 -1.06 -0.69 14.71
CA ALA A 127 -1.66 -0.03 13.56
C ALA A 127 -0.78 1.17 13.12
N ILE A 128 -0.43 1.21 11.83
CA ILE A 128 0.44 2.23 11.25
C ILE A 128 -0.34 3.01 10.20
N ALA A 129 -0.42 4.32 10.33
CA ALA A 129 -0.86 5.21 9.26
C ALA A 129 0.38 5.74 8.53
N CYS A 130 0.54 5.43 7.25
CA CYS A 130 1.60 5.97 6.42
C CYS A 130 1.00 6.86 5.34
N VAL A 131 1.14 8.17 5.48
CA VAL A 131 0.38 9.16 4.72
C VAL A 131 1.27 10.28 4.17
N GLY A 132 0.89 10.88 3.06
CA GLY A 132 1.48 12.13 2.62
C GLY A 132 1.03 13.32 3.48
N ASP A 133 1.75 14.42 3.46
CA ASP A 133 1.43 15.66 4.18
C ASP A 133 0.05 16.23 3.81
N GLY A 134 -0.32 16.19 2.54
CA GLY A 134 -1.66 16.53 2.07
C GLY A 134 -2.73 15.63 2.65
N SER A 135 -2.55 14.31 2.59
CA SER A 135 -3.46 13.31 3.17
C SER A 135 -3.62 13.49 4.67
N TYR A 136 -2.53 13.74 5.38
CA TYR A 136 -2.55 14.04 6.81
C TYR A 136 -3.40 15.29 7.13
N THR A 137 -3.22 16.37 6.35
CA THR A 137 -4.01 17.60 6.52
C THR A 137 -5.50 17.35 6.26
N PHE A 138 -5.84 16.60 5.20
CA PHE A 138 -7.23 16.26 4.88
C PHE A 138 -7.90 15.34 5.91
N ALA A 139 -7.14 14.55 6.66
CA ALA A 139 -7.66 13.70 7.73
C ALA A 139 -8.20 14.49 8.94
N ASN A 140 -8.08 15.81 8.99
CA ASN A 140 -8.30 16.62 10.17
C ASN A 140 -7.48 16.09 11.37
N PRO A 141 -6.14 16.24 11.32
CA PRO A 141 -5.24 15.57 12.25
C PRO A 141 -5.49 15.92 13.70
N LEU A 142 -5.96 17.14 13.99
CA LEU A 142 -6.31 17.52 15.36
C LEU A 142 -7.41 16.63 15.93
N ALA A 143 -8.49 16.42 15.18
CA ALA A 143 -9.57 15.54 15.60
C ALA A 143 -9.08 14.09 15.76
N CYS A 144 -8.28 13.59 14.85
CA CYS A 144 -7.71 12.25 14.92
C CYS A 144 -6.83 12.05 16.17
N HIS A 145 -5.96 13.01 16.47
CA HIS A 145 -5.12 12.97 17.68
C HIS A 145 -5.94 13.09 18.97
N MET A 146 -6.99 13.91 18.97
CA MET A 146 -7.92 13.99 20.12
C MET A 146 -8.63 12.66 20.36
N ILE A 147 -9.10 11.98 19.30
CA ILE A 147 -9.72 10.66 19.39
C ILE A 147 -8.71 9.63 19.92
N SER A 148 -7.50 9.59 19.32
CA SER A 148 -6.41 8.72 19.78
C SER A 148 -6.17 8.86 21.28
N ASN A 149 -6.01 10.09 21.75
CA ASN A 149 -5.78 10.38 23.16
C ASN A 149 -6.98 10.03 24.05
N SER A 150 -8.21 10.40 23.64
CA SER A 150 -9.41 10.21 24.44
C SER A 150 -9.81 8.74 24.63
N LEU A 151 -9.49 7.89 23.62
CA LEU A 151 -9.83 6.46 23.61
C LEU A 151 -8.63 5.56 23.91
N ASP A 152 -7.48 6.14 24.21
CA ASP A 152 -6.21 5.42 24.41
C ASP A 152 -5.94 4.45 23.24
N LEU A 153 -5.78 5.02 22.04
CA LEU A 153 -5.50 4.30 20.80
C LEU A 153 -4.05 4.58 20.33
N PRO A 154 -3.06 3.80 20.80
CA PRO A 154 -1.69 3.98 20.39
C PRO A 154 -1.48 3.51 18.94
N ILE A 155 -1.26 4.44 18.04
CA ILE A 155 -0.92 4.16 16.64
C ILE A 155 0.38 4.86 16.25
N LEU A 156 1.06 4.33 15.26
CA LEU A 156 2.21 4.98 14.64
C LEU A 156 1.74 5.77 13.40
N VAL A 157 1.97 7.07 13.40
CA VAL A 157 1.67 7.93 12.24
C VAL A 157 2.97 8.38 11.59
N ILE A 158 3.17 8.02 10.32
CA ILE A 158 4.33 8.39 9.52
C ILE A 158 3.84 9.34 8.42
N VAL A 159 4.32 10.59 8.46
CA VAL A 159 3.95 11.61 7.48
C VAL A 159 5.12 11.86 6.54
N LEU A 160 4.92 11.59 5.25
CA LEU A 160 5.89 11.92 4.22
C LEU A 160 5.63 13.36 3.77
N ASN A 161 6.43 14.26 4.30
CA ASN A 161 6.30 15.69 4.03
C ASN A 161 7.21 16.10 2.86
N ASN A 162 6.60 16.38 1.72
CA ASN A 162 7.29 16.96 0.55
C ASN A 162 6.93 18.45 0.34
N GLY A 163 6.12 19.03 1.22
CA GLY A 163 5.70 20.44 1.20
C GLY A 163 4.75 20.81 0.06
N VAL A 164 4.24 19.82 -0.69
CA VAL A 164 3.35 20.08 -1.84
C VAL A 164 2.31 18.96 -1.99
N TRP A 165 1.14 19.27 -2.49
CA TRP A 165 0.13 18.29 -2.87
C TRP A 165 0.50 17.62 -4.21
N ASN A 166 1.59 16.86 -4.17
CA ASN A 166 2.27 16.37 -5.36
C ASN A 166 1.41 15.42 -6.21
N ALA A 167 0.54 14.62 -5.60
CA ALA A 167 -0.36 13.72 -6.34
C ALA A 167 -1.30 14.52 -7.26
N VAL A 168 -1.92 15.57 -6.72
CA VAL A 168 -2.81 16.46 -7.48
C VAL A 168 -2.03 17.21 -8.56
N ARG A 169 -0.86 17.76 -8.21
CA ARG A 169 0.03 18.45 -9.15
C ARG A 169 0.40 17.54 -10.33
N ARG A 170 0.86 16.32 -10.05
CA ARG A 170 1.22 15.34 -11.10
C ARG A 170 0.05 14.96 -11.98
N ALA A 171 -1.15 14.79 -11.42
CA ALA A 171 -2.36 14.52 -12.20
C ALA A 171 -2.71 15.67 -13.13
N ALA A 172 -2.63 16.92 -12.65
CA ALA A 172 -2.86 18.10 -13.48
C ALA A 172 -1.83 18.21 -14.62
N LEU A 173 -0.55 18.01 -14.32
CA LEU A 173 0.53 18.11 -15.32
C LEU A 173 0.46 16.96 -16.36
N ALA A 174 0.01 15.78 -15.98
CA ALA A 174 -0.17 14.65 -16.90
C ALA A 174 -1.28 14.90 -17.92
N LEU A 175 -2.35 15.59 -17.51
CA LEU A 175 -3.48 15.93 -18.40
C LEU A 175 -3.26 17.22 -19.19
N TYR A 176 -2.59 18.19 -18.58
CA TYR A 176 -2.39 19.55 -19.12
C TYR A 176 -0.93 19.99 -18.98
N PRO A 177 0.01 19.36 -19.75
CA PRO A 177 1.45 19.65 -19.60
C PRO A 177 1.80 21.13 -19.90
N ASP A 178 1.03 21.80 -20.76
CA ASP A 178 1.18 23.22 -21.12
C ASP A 178 0.17 24.14 -20.44
N GLY A 179 -0.54 23.62 -19.43
CA GLY A 179 -1.55 24.37 -18.68
C GLY A 179 -0.98 25.42 -17.74
N GLN A 180 -1.84 26.24 -17.13
CA GLN A 180 -1.41 27.28 -16.19
C GLN A 180 -0.67 26.72 -14.98
N ALA A 181 -1.10 25.57 -14.44
CA ALA A 181 -0.42 24.90 -13.33
C ALA A 181 1.03 24.50 -13.67
N SER A 182 1.32 24.17 -14.94
CA SER A 182 2.68 23.88 -15.41
C SER A 182 3.56 25.14 -15.50
N LYS A 183 2.96 26.28 -15.85
CA LYS A 183 3.67 27.57 -16.05
C LYS A 183 3.97 28.31 -14.75
N MET A 184 3.26 27.96 -13.67
CA MET A 184 3.38 28.63 -12.36
C MET A 184 4.32 27.91 -11.38
N ASN A 185 4.98 26.83 -11.80
CA ASN A 185 5.91 26.05 -10.98
C ASN A 185 7.33 26.13 -11.50
#